data_d60fa83d099ff707fabef41d60b83bc8
#
_entry.id   d60fa83d099ff707fabef41d60b83bc8
#
_cell.length_a   1.000
_cell.length_b   1.000
_cell.length_c   1.000
_cell.angle_alpha   90.00
_cell.angle_beta   90.00
_cell.angle_gamma   90.00
#
_symmetry.space_group_name_H-M   'P 1'
#
loop_
_entity.id
_entity.type
_entity.pdbx_description
1 polymer ?
#
loop_
_entity_poly.entity_id
_entity_poly.type
_entity_poly.pdbx_seq_one_letter_code
_entity_poly.pdbx_strand_id
1 'polypeptide(L)'
;MTVVEHINEFEHGPISIAFTPDEEIGRGTAHFNVARFDAKYGYTLDGSTEGEVQYETFNAATAKVYFKGENVHPGSAKDVMINAALVAMEFDSLLPAAERPERTEDHEGFYHLTAMSGTVSDAALTYIIRDHDASKFSNRQDTIKMAAKFLNERYGEGTVKVEIKEQYRNMAEVLESCPDAVE
;
A
#
# COMPACT_ATOMS: atom_id res chain seq x y z
N MET A 1 22.96 -7.53 16.23
CA MET A 1 23.84 -8.12 17.30
C MET A 1 25.03 -7.22 17.58
N THR A 2 25.80 -6.77 16.60
CA THR A 2 27.01 -5.94 16.78
C THR A 2 26.82 -4.71 17.68
N VAL A 3 25.73 -3.94 17.52
CA VAL A 3 25.43 -2.78 18.39
C VAL A 3 25.34 -3.19 19.86
N VAL A 4 24.71 -4.35 20.15
CA VAL A 4 24.53 -4.86 21.50
C VAL A 4 25.86 -5.32 22.11
N GLU A 5 26.76 -5.89 21.29
CA GLU A 5 28.09 -6.32 21.72
C GLU A 5 29.00 -5.16 22.12
N HIS A 6 28.84 -4.02 21.46
CA HIS A 6 29.63 -2.80 21.66
C HIS A 6 28.92 -1.72 22.48
N ILE A 7 27.77 -2.01 23.07
CA ILE A 7 26.91 -1.02 23.73
C ILE A 7 27.63 -0.31 24.89
N ASN A 8 28.53 -1.00 25.59
CA ASN A 8 29.28 -0.43 26.70
C ASN A 8 30.49 0.45 26.30
N GLU A 9 30.72 0.57 24.99
CA GLU A 9 31.82 1.42 24.47
C GLU A 9 31.40 2.89 24.30
N PHE A 10 30.08 3.18 24.44
CA PHE A 10 29.51 4.50 24.27
C PHE A 10 28.73 4.94 25.51
N GLU A 11 28.71 6.25 25.78
CA GLU A 11 27.76 6.80 26.74
C GLU A 11 26.36 6.79 26.18
N HIS A 12 25.41 6.19 26.89
CA HIS A 12 24.02 6.09 26.47
C HIS A 12 23.05 6.13 27.65
N GLY A 13 21.80 6.53 27.38
CA GLY A 13 20.70 6.40 28.31
C GLY A 13 20.18 4.97 28.39
N PRO A 14 19.02 4.74 29.03
CA PRO A 14 18.35 3.43 29.02
C PRO A 14 18.03 2.98 27.59
N ILE A 15 18.35 1.73 27.27
CA ILE A 15 18.10 1.11 25.95
C ILE A 15 17.19 -0.09 26.12
N SER A 16 16.12 -0.13 25.34
CA SER A 16 15.25 -1.30 25.18
C SER A 16 15.47 -1.93 23.81
N ILE A 17 15.63 -3.25 23.77
CA ILE A 17 15.89 -3.98 22.52
C ILE A 17 14.73 -4.97 22.28
N ALA A 18 14.22 -5.00 21.05
CA ALA A 18 13.21 -5.94 20.63
C ALA A 18 13.58 -6.60 19.30
N PHE A 19 13.24 -7.88 19.18
CA PHE A 19 13.30 -8.65 17.96
C PHE A 19 11.88 -9.07 17.61
N THR A 20 11.42 -8.72 16.42
CA THR A 20 10.07 -9.04 15.95
C THR A 20 10.11 -10.11 14.88
N PRO A 21 9.26 -11.16 14.94
CA PRO A 21 9.09 -12.14 13.87
C PRO A 21 8.19 -11.59 12.77
N ASP A 22 8.11 -12.31 11.64
CA ASP A 22 7.12 -12.06 10.58
C ASP A 22 7.24 -10.69 9.87
N GLU A 23 8.43 -10.08 9.87
CA GLU A 23 8.68 -8.83 9.16
C GLU A 23 8.39 -8.99 7.66
N GLU A 24 8.92 -10.03 7.00
CA GLU A 24 8.82 -10.33 5.57
C GLU A 24 7.37 -10.47 5.05
N ILE A 25 6.43 -10.69 5.94
CA ILE A 25 4.99 -10.73 5.62
C ILE A 25 4.24 -9.50 6.16
N GLY A 26 4.96 -8.45 6.59
CA GLY A 26 4.41 -7.19 7.08
C GLY A 26 3.65 -7.31 8.41
N ARG A 27 4.00 -8.26 9.27
CA ARG A 27 3.35 -8.49 10.55
C ARG A 27 4.25 -8.28 11.77
N GLY A 28 5.48 -7.85 11.59
CA GLY A 28 6.48 -7.70 12.64
C GLY A 28 6.00 -6.90 13.85
N THR A 29 5.15 -5.90 13.65
CA THR A 29 4.62 -5.05 14.72
C THR A 29 3.21 -5.41 15.19
N ALA A 30 2.55 -6.42 14.62
CA ALA A 30 1.14 -6.71 14.88
C ALA A 30 0.82 -7.01 16.34
N HIS A 31 1.79 -7.55 17.08
CA HIS A 31 1.67 -7.89 18.51
C HIS A 31 2.68 -7.14 19.38
N PHE A 32 3.34 -6.11 18.83
CA PHE A 32 4.36 -5.36 19.56
C PHE A 32 3.73 -4.50 20.66
N ASN A 33 4.15 -4.69 21.89
CA ASN A 33 3.63 -3.95 23.03
C ASN A 33 4.46 -2.70 23.29
N VAL A 34 4.07 -1.59 22.66
CA VAL A 34 4.74 -0.28 22.76
C VAL A 34 4.84 0.20 24.21
N ALA A 35 3.78 0.02 25.02
CA ALA A 35 3.77 0.45 26.41
C ALA A 35 4.77 -0.33 27.28
N ARG A 36 5.00 -1.60 26.99
CA ARG A 36 6.03 -2.41 27.68
C ARG A 36 7.43 -2.07 27.20
N PHE A 37 7.57 -1.67 25.94
CA PHE A 37 8.86 -1.28 25.38
C PHE A 37 9.39 0.01 26.00
N ASP A 38 8.51 0.93 26.36
CA ASP A 38 8.73 2.14 27.16
C ASP A 38 9.95 2.97 26.69
N ALA A 39 10.04 3.19 25.38
CA ALA A 39 11.08 4.00 24.77
C ALA A 39 10.49 5.31 24.23
N LYS A 40 11.23 6.41 24.38
CA LYS A 40 10.86 7.73 23.84
C LYS A 40 10.96 7.73 22.31
N TYR A 41 11.98 7.08 21.78
CA TYR A 41 12.25 6.92 20.35
C TYR A 41 12.51 5.44 20.05
N GLY A 42 12.23 5.03 18.81
CA GLY A 42 12.52 3.70 18.31
C GLY A 42 13.25 3.77 16.97
N TYR A 43 14.31 3.00 16.83
CA TYR A 43 15.07 2.86 15.60
C TYR A 43 14.93 1.44 15.09
N THR A 44 14.55 1.27 13.82
CA THR A 44 14.52 -0.02 13.16
C THR A 44 15.81 -0.20 12.38
N LEU A 45 16.55 -1.26 12.70
CA LEU A 45 17.79 -1.61 12.01
C LEU A 45 17.48 -2.61 10.91
N ASP A 46 17.12 -2.07 9.76
CA ASP A 46 16.73 -2.82 8.55
C ASP A 46 16.96 -1.91 7.34
N GLY A 47 18.06 -2.05 6.68
CA GLY A 47 18.43 -1.18 5.56
C GLY A 47 19.33 -1.89 4.56
N SER A 48 19.47 -1.30 3.37
CA SER A 48 20.28 -1.83 2.27
C SER A 48 21.64 -1.18 2.15
N THR A 49 21.80 0.08 2.60
CA THR A 49 23.00 0.88 2.43
C THR A 49 23.57 1.27 3.78
N GLU A 50 24.87 0.99 3.98
CA GLU A 50 25.57 1.38 5.20
C GLU A 50 25.62 2.90 5.36
N GLY A 51 25.27 3.39 6.55
CA GLY A 51 25.25 4.81 6.89
C GLY A 51 24.02 5.58 6.42
N GLU A 52 23.04 4.91 5.83
CA GLU A 52 21.76 5.52 5.48
C GLU A 52 20.83 5.57 6.70
N VAL A 53 20.19 6.73 6.89
CA VAL A 53 19.15 6.95 7.91
C VAL A 53 17.88 7.36 7.19
N GLN A 54 16.83 6.56 7.34
CA GLN A 54 15.52 6.86 6.78
C GLN A 54 14.64 7.48 7.87
N TYR A 55 14.16 8.68 7.64
CA TYR A 55 13.29 9.43 8.53
C TYR A 55 11.93 9.76 7.93
N GLU A 56 11.64 9.18 6.77
CA GLU A 56 10.31 9.20 6.15
C GLU A 56 9.98 7.87 5.49
N THR A 57 8.69 7.61 5.31
CA THR A 57 8.16 6.44 4.63
C THR A 57 7.02 6.85 3.69
N PHE A 58 6.56 5.96 2.86
CA PHE A 58 5.30 6.16 2.15
C PHE A 58 4.11 6.17 3.12
N ASN A 59 3.04 6.85 2.72
CA ASN A 59 1.68 6.45 3.11
C ASN A 59 1.30 5.23 2.29
N ALA A 60 0.67 4.25 2.90
CA ALA A 60 0.46 2.93 2.32
C ALA A 60 -0.98 2.45 2.43
N ALA A 61 -1.52 1.96 1.32
CA ALA A 61 -2.79 1.25 1.28
C ALA A 61 -2.75 0.08 0.29
N THR A 62 -3.65 -0.86 0.51
CA THR A 62 -3.99 -1.91 -0.46
C THR A 62 -5.42 -1.68 -0.93
N ALA A 63 -5.63 -1.69 -2.25
CA ALA A 63 -6.95 -1.68 -2.85
C ALA A 63 -7.23 -3.03 -3.51
N LYS A 64 -8.35 -3.64 -3.15
CA LYS A 64 -8.91 -4.81 -3.84
C LYS A 64 -10.13 -4.38 -4.62
N VAL A 65 -10.12 -4.67 -5.90
CA VAL A 65 -11.21 -4.32 -6.83
C VAL A 65 -11.78 -5.61 -7.38
N TYR A 66 -13.07 -5.83 -7.15
CA TYR A 66 -13.80 -7.00 -7.58
C TYR A 66 -14.74 -6.62 -8.71
N PHE A 67 -14.84 -7.48 -9.70
CA PHE A 67 -15.65 -7.28 -10.87
C PHE A 67 -16.61 -8.44 -11.00
N LYS A 68 -17.90 -8.15 -11.26
CA LYS A 68 -18.94 -9.13 -11.51
C LYS A 68 -19.44 -8.97 -12.93
N GLY A 69 -19.41 -10.06 -13.69
CA GLY A 69 -19.90 -10.11 -15.06
C GLY A 69 -21.28 -10.74 -15.18
N GLU A 70 -21.88 -10.59 -16.36
CA GLU A 70 -23.07 -11.30 -16.78
C GLU A 70 -22.66 -12.30 -17.88
N ASN A 71 -22.61 -13.57 -17.50
CA ASN A 71 -22.18 -14.64 -18.41
C ASN A 71 -23.39 -15.28 -19.09
N VAL A 72 -23.42 -15.19 -20.41
CA VAL A 72 -24.48 -15.78 -21.25
C VAL A 72 -23.85 -16.55 -22.42
N HIS A 73 -24.63 -17.38 -23.12
CA HIS A 73 -24.12 -18.11 -24.27
C HIS A 73 -23.58 -17.15 -25.35
N PRO A 74 -22.35 -17.36 -25.86
CA PRO A 74 -21.70 -16.41 -26.79
C PRO A 74 -22.56 -16.08 -28.05
N GLY A 75 -23.33 -17.01 -28.56
CA GLY A 75 -24.24 -16.80 -29.70
C GLY A 75 -25.39 -15.84 -29.42
N SER A 76 -25.68 -15.53 -28.15
CA SER A 76 -26.75 -14.62 -27.70
C SER A 76 -26.22 -13.46 -26.84
N ALA A 77 -24.90 -13.20 -26.90
CA ALA A 77 -24.20 -12.31 -25.97
C ALA A 77 -24.31 -10.81 -26.34
N LYS A 78 -24.75 -10.50 -27.57
CA LYS A 78 -24.81 -9.10 -28.03
C LYS A 78 -25.71 -8.27 -27.11
N ASP A 79 -25.12 -7.16 -26.60
CA ASP A 79 -25.78 -6.18 -25.72
C ASP A 79 -26.28 -6.74 -24.36
N VAL A 80 -25.86 -7.98 -24.01
CA VAL A 80 -26.26 -8.66 -22.76
C VAL A 80 -25.05 -9.06 -21.93
N MET A 81 -24.01 -9.66 -22.54
CA MET A 81 -22.87 -10.15 -21.84
C MET A 81 -22.02 -9.00 -21.25
N ILE A 82 -21.70 -9.11 -19.98
CA ILE A 82 -20.66 -8.29 -19.32
C ILE A 82 -19.52 -9.23 -18.95
N ASN A 83 -18.36 -9.09 -19.61
CA ASN A 83 -17.19 -9.91 -19.33
C ASN A 83 -16.35 -9.24 -18.22
N ALA A 84 -16.38 -9.81 -17.01
CA ALA A 84 -15.68 -9.27 -15.85
C ALA A 84 -14.17 -9.09 -16.09
N ALA A 85 -13.54 -10.02 -16.81
CA ALA A 85 -12.10 -9.91 -17.11
C ALA A 85 -11.81 -8.70 -18.01
N LEU A 86 -12.66 -8.39 -19.00
CA LEU A 86 -12.49 -7.21 -19.84
C LEU A 86 -12.77 -5.92 -19.09
N VAL A 87 -13.77 -5.90 -18.20
CA VAL A 87 -14.05 -4.75 -17.32
C VAL A 87 -12.86 -4.48 -16.38
N ALA A 88 -12.21 -5.54 -15.87
CA ALA A 88 -11.00 -5.39 -15.05
C ALA A 88 -9.83 -4.78 -15.84
N MET A 89 -9.63 -5.16 -17.08
CA MET A 89 -8.61 -4.56 -17.96
C MET A 89 -8.94 -3.09 -18.27
N GLU A 90 -10.21 -2.77 -18.50
CA GLU A 90 -10.66 -1.39 -18.69
C GLU A 90 -10.42 -0.56 -17.42
N PHE A 91 -10.73 -1.10 -16.25
CA PHE A 91 -10.44 -0.44 -14.96
C PHE A 91 -8.97 -0.06 -14.84
N ASP A 92 -8.06 -1.00 -15.10
CA ASP A 92 -6.60 -0.72 -15.04
C ASP A 92 -6.20 0.39 -16.02
N SER A 93 -6.84 0.46 -17.20
CA SER A 93 -6.58 1.48 -18.20
C SER A 93 -7.06 2.90 -17.82
N LEU A 94 -7.96 3.02 -16.84
CA LEU A 94 -8.43 4.31 -16.30
C LEU A 94 -7.45 4.90 -15.29
N LEU A 95 -6.51 4.10 -14.75
CA LEU A 95 -5.48 4.60 -13.86
C LEU A 95 -4.32 5.20 -14.65
N PRO A 96 -3.67 6.27 -14.13
CA PRO A 96 -2.56 6.93 -14.84
C PRO A 96 -1.40 5.98 -15.14
N ALA A 97 -1.12 5.72 -16.40
CA ALA A 97 -0.06 4.80 -16.81
C ALA A 97 1.36 5.28 -16.44
N ALA A 98 1.54 6.59 -16.22
CA ALA A 98 2.80 7.17 -15.76
C ALA A 98 3.03 6.98 -14.25
N GLU A 99 1.99 6.64 -13.50
CA GLU A 99 2.04 6.51 -12.03
C GLU A 99 2.11 5.04 -11.62
N ARG A 100 3.01 4.30 -12.25
CA ARG A 100 3.34 2.90 -11.95
C ARG A 100 4.77 2.81 -11.45
N PRO A 101 5.15 1.84 -10.61
CA PRO A 101 6.51 1.73 -10.05
C PRO A 101 7.63 1.78 -11.10
N GLU A 102 7.40 1.19 -12.26
CA GLU A 102 8.36 1.19 -13.36
C GLU A 102 8.50 2.54 -14.10
N ARG A 103 7.77 3.56 -13.66
CA ARG A 103 7.72 4.90 -14.25
C ARG A 103 7.89 6.02 -13.22
N THR A 104 8.04 5.67 -11.96
CA THR A 104 8.14 6.62 -10.84
C THR A 104 9.47 6.48 -10.13
N GLU A 105 9.95 7.56 -9.53
CA GLU A 105 11.19 7.63 -8.77
C GLU A 105 11.03 8.53 -7.53
N ASP A 106 11.98 8.46 -6.62
CA ASP A 106 12.09 9.27 -5.40
C ASP A 106 10.76 9.35 -4.60
N HIS A 107 10.20 10.55 -4.47
CA HIS A 107 8.96 10.84 -3.74
C HIS A 107 7.68 10.69 -4.58
N GLU A 108 7.80 10.21 -5.79
CA GLU A 108 6.63 10.01 -6.65
C GLU A 108 5.80 8.82 -6.14
N GLY A 109 4.50 9.05 -6.00
CA GLY A 109 3.59 7.99 -5.60
C GLY A 109 3.12 7.15 -6.79
N PHE A 110 2.58 5.97 -6.51
CA PHE A 110 2.21 5.02 -7.57
C PHE A 110 1.01 4.12 -7.22
N TYR A 111 0.46 3.50 -8.27
CA TYR A 111 -0.43 2.34 -8.23
C TYR A 111 0.34 1.12 -8.75
N HIS A 112 0.56 0.13 -7.91
CA HIS A 112 1.22 -1.11 -8.30
C HIS A 112 0.21 -2.25 -8.34
N LEU A 113 -0.14 -2.72 -9.55
CA LEU A 113 -0.94 -3.92 -9.73
C LEU A 113 -0.10 -5.15 -9.34
N THR A 114 -0.41 -5.77 -8.22
CA THR A 114 0.34 -6.91 -7.67
C THR A 114 -0.29 -8.26 -7.97
N ALA A 115 -1.60 -8.29 -8.21
CA ALA A 115 -2.30 -9.52 -8.57
C ALA A 115 -3.50 -9.24 -9.47
N MET A 116 -3.74 -10.16 -10.40
CA MET A 116 -4.88 -10.16 -11.30
C MET A 116 -5.40 -11.58 -11.46
N SER A 117 -6.72 -11.74 -11.37
CA SER A 117 -7.41 -12.97 -11.73
C SER A 117 -8.71 -12.64 -12.44
N GLY A 118 -9.19 -13.51 -13.32
CA GLY A 118 -10.46 -13.23 -14.00
C GLY A 118 -10.97 -14.35 -14.89
N THR A 119 -12.30 -14.40 -14.95
CA THR A 119 -13.12 -15.15 -15.87
C THR A 119 -14.16 -14.22 -16.49
N VAL A 120 -15.09 -14.75 -17.29
CA VAL A 120 -16.22 -13.96 -17.79
C VAL A 120 -17.12 -13.51 -16.65
N SER A 121 -17.33 -14.37 -15.64
CA SER A 121 -18.28 -14.11 -14.54
C SER A 121 -17.72 -13.24 -13.44
N ASP A 122 -16.44 -13.44 -13.10
CA ASP A 122 -15.81 -12.78 -11.96
C ASP A 122 -14.34 -12.44 -12.26
N ALA A 123 -13.89 -11.28 -11.81
CA ALA A 123 -12.48 -10.90 -11.85
C ALA A 123 -12.09 -10.13 -10.58
N ALA A 124 -10.80 -10.08 -10.30
CA ALA A 124 -10.25 -9.29 -9.20
C ALA A 124 -8.88 -8.73 -9.55
N LEU A 125 -8.65 -7.49 -9.12
CA LEU A 125 -7.36 -6.81 -9.16
C LEU A 125 -6.94 -6.44 -7.74
N THR A 126 -5.65 -6.54 -7.45
CA THR A 126 -5.09 -6.07 -6.18
C THR A 126 -3.99 -5.06 -6.47
N TYR A 127 -4.14 -3.86 -5.89
CA TYR A 127 -3.18 -2.78 -6.00
C TYR A 127 -2.54 -2.47 -4.66
N ILE A 128 -1.25 -2.19 -4.68
CA ILE A 128 -0.58 -1.42 -3.64
C ILE A 128 -0.59 0.05 -4.07
N ILE A 129 -0.99 0.94 -3.15
CA ILE A 129 -0.99 2.39 -3.34
C ILE A 129 0.06 2.97 -2.41
N ARG A 130 0.95 3.80 -2.93
CA ARG A 130 2.00 4.49 -2.18
C ARG A 130 2.06 5.95 -2.60
N ASP A 131 2.28 6.83 -1.64
CA ASP A 131 2.65 8.23 -1.86
C ASP A 131 3.26 8.79 -0.57
N HIS A 132 4.29 9.64 -0.67
CA HIS A 132 4.86 10.33 0.49
C HIS A 132 3.93 11.44 0.99
N ASP A 133 3.26 12.14 0.08
CA ASP A 133 2.32 13.21 0.39
C ASP A 133 0.93 12.67 0.76
N ALA A 134 0.42 13.06 1.93
CA ALA A 134 -0.88 12.58 2.44
C ALA A 134 -2.07 13.01 1.56
N SER A 135 -2.02 14.21 0.95
CA SER A 135 -3.09 14.70 0.09
C SER A 135 -3.10 13.96 -1.25
N LYS A 136 -1.93 13.74 -1.85
CA LYS A 136 -1.79 12.94 -3.08
C LYS A 136 -2.21 11.49 -2.83
N PHE A 137 -1.83 10.93 -1.69
CA PHE A 137 -2.24 9.59 -1.28
C PHE A 137 -3.77 9.44 -1.19
N SER A 138 -4.45 10.42 -0.59
CA SER A 138 -5.92 10.46 -0.56
C SER A 138 -6.51 10.56 -1.97
N ASN A 139 -5.98 11.44 -2.81
CA ASN A 139 -6.41 11.60 -4.19
C ASN A 139 -6.25 10.31 -5.01
N ARG A 140 -5.19 9.52 -4.76
CA ARG A 140 -5.00 8.21 -5.41
C ARG A 140 -6.11 7.22 -5.03
N GLN A 141 -6.48 7.18 -3.77
CA GLN A 141 -7.59 6.33 -3.32
C GLN A 141 -8.92 6.77 -3.95
N ASP A 142 -9.16 8.07 -4.05
CA ASP A 142 -10.38 8.61 -4.66
C ASP A 142 -10.41 8.36 -6.18
N THR A 143 -9.28 8.38 -6.86
CA THR A 143 -9.17 8.00 -8.27
C THR A 143 -9.64 6.57 -8.51
N ILE A 144 -9.24 5.62 -7.67
CA ILE A 144 -9.70 4.22 -7.72
C ILE A 144 -11.24 4.14 -7.54
N LYS A 145 -11.78 4.89 -6.56
CA LYS A 145 -13.23 4.93 -6.32
C LYS A 145 -13.98 5.55 -7.51
N MET A 146 -13.43 6.62 -8.10
CA MET A 146 -14.02 7.27 -9.28
C MET A 146 -14.01 6.35 -10.51
N ALA A 147 -12.94 5.61 -10.75
CA ALA A 147 -12.87 4.62 -11.82
C ALA A 147 -13.95 3.53 -11.64
N ALA A 148 -14.13 3.03 -10.41
CA ALA A 148 -15.18 2.06 -10.11
C ALA A 148 -16.59 2.64 -10.33
N LYS A 149 -16.81 3.88 -9.88
CA LYS A 149 -18.10 4.57 -10.11
C LYS A 149 -18.39 4.72 -11.60
N PHE A 150 -17.42 5.17 -12.39
CA PHE A 150 -17.57 5.31 -13.83
C PHE A 150 -17.96 3.99 -14.52
N LEU A 151 -17.32 2.88 -14.15
CA LEU A 151 -17.64 1.58 -14.72
C LEU A 151 -18.99 1.03 -14.24
N ASN A 152 -19.40 1.33 -13.01
CA ASN A 152 -20.75 1.01 -12.53
C ASN A 152 -21.83 1.80 -13.29
N GLU A 153 -21.58 3.08 -13.60
CA GLU A 153 -22.50 3.87 -14.45
C GLU A 153 -22.60 3.30 -15.87
N ARG A 154 -21.51 2.73 -16.39
CA ARG A 154 -21.44 2.16 -17.74
C ARG A 154 -22.03 0.76 -17.86
N TYR A 155 -21.73 -0.11 -16.91
CA TYR A 155 -22.04 -1.55 -16.96
C TYR A 155 -23.18 -1.98 -16.03
N GLY A 156 -23.62 -1.09 -15.14
CA GLY A 156 -24.65 -1.37 -14.15
C GLY A 156 -24.09 -1.39 -12.72
N GLU A 157 -24.93 -0.95 -11.79
CA GLU A 157 -24.58 -0.89 -10.38
C GLU A 157 -24.20 -2.26 -9.82
N GLY A 158 -23.09 -2.32 -9.07
CA GLY A 158 -22.59 -3.56 -8.49
C GLY A 158 -21.66 -4.38 -9.40
N THR A 159 -21.41 -3.91 -10.65
CA THR A 159 -20.41 -4.53 -11.54
C THR A 159 -19.00 -4.40 -10.96
N VAL A 160 -18.68 -3.28 -10.32
CA VAL A 160 -17.37 -3.02 -9.72
C VAL A 160 -17.51 -2.68 -8.23
N LYS A 161 -16.80 -3.43 -7.37
CA LYS A 161 -16.73 -3.18 -5.93
C LYS A 161 -15.29 -2.92 -5.54
N VAL A 162 -15.03 -1.86 -4.76
CA VAL A 162 -13.70 -1.49 -4.25
C VAL A 162 -13.65 -1.66 -2.75
N GLU A 163 -12.57 -2.26 -2.27
CA GLU A 163 -12.21 -2.34 -0.85
C GLU A 163 -10.79 -1.76 -0.68
N ILE A 164 -10.67 -0.65 0.05
CA ILE A 164 -9.37 -0.02 0.35
C ILE A 164 -9.08 -0.19 1.83
N LYS A 165 -7.89 -0.68 2.13
CA LYS A 165 -7.37 -0.81 3.49
C LYS A 165 -6.06 -0.04 3.60
N GLU A 166 -6.06 1.04 4.39
CA GLU A 166 -4.83 1.72 4.78
C GLU A 166 -4.00 0.82 5.71
N GLN A 167 -2.69 0.87 5.55
CA GLN A 167 -1.73 0.05 6.28
C GLN A 167 -0.94 0.87 7.28
N TYR A 168 -0.31 1.94 6.82
CA TYR A 168 0.45 2.88 7.64
C TYR A 168 0.53 4.26 6.97
N ARG A 169 0.92 5.26 7.75
CA ARG A 169 1.14 6.64 7.32
C ARG A 169 2.63 6.96 7.33
N ASN A 170 3.02 7.97 6.53
CA ASN A 170 4.37 8.50 6.52
C ASN A 170 4.75 8.97 7.95
N MET A 171 5.90 8.54 8.44
CA MET A 171 6.38 8.92 9.76
C MET A 171 6.96 10.33 9.82
N ALA A 172 7.23 10.98 8.68
CA ALA A 172 7.83 12.31 8.62
C ALA A 172 7.05 13.34 9.45
N GLU A 173 5.71 13.36 9.35
CA GLU A 173 4.85 14.29 10.11
C GLU A 173 5.03 14.14 11.64
N VAL A 174 5.28 12.91 12.11
CA VAL A 174 5.52 12.64 13.53
C VAL A 174 6.93 13.08 13.92
N LEU A 175 7.92 12.78 13.07
CA LEU A 175 9.33 13.11 13.33
C LEU A 175 9.60 14.61 13.28
N GLU A 176 8.86 15.40 12.51
CA GLU A 176 8.91 16.86 12.55
C GLU A 176 8.66 17.43 13.97
N SER A 177 7.86 16.73 14.77
CA SER A 177 7.61 17.08 16.17
C SER A 177 8.68 16.58 17.16
N CYS A 178 9.62 15.77 16.67
CA CYS A 178 10.64 15.07 17.47
C CYS A 178 12.03 15.14 16.82
N PRO A 179 12.60 16.34 16.58
CA PRO A 179 13.89 16.50 15.87
C PRO A 179 15.04 15.72 16.54
N ASP A 180 15.05 15.65 17.87
CA ASP A 180 16.05 14.88 18.63
C ASP A 180 16.12 13.37 18.23
N ALA A 181 15.13 12.86 17.52
CA ALA A 181 15.13 11.46 17.08
C ALA A 181 15.93 11.26 15.78
N VAL A 182 16.24 12.35 15.07
CA VAL A 182 16.92 12.33 13.76
C VAL A 182 18.33 12.93 13.85
N GLU A 183 18.56 13.86 14.78
CA GLU A 183 19.88 14.47 15.09
C GLU A 183 20.78 13.51 15.87
#